data_760beb6bd6ddf8d8b891032726b41761
#
_entry.id   760beb6bd6ddf8d8b891032726b41761
#
_cell.length_a   1.000
_cell.length_b   1.000
_cell.length_c   1.000
_cell.angle_alpha   90.00
_cell.angle_beta   90.00
_cell.angle_gamma   90.00
#
_symmetry.space_group_name_H-M   'P 1'
#
loop_
_entity.id
_entity.type
_entity.pdbx_description
1 polymer ?
#
loop_
_entity_poly.entity_id
_entity_poly.type
_entity_poly.pdbx_seq_one_letter_code
_entity_poly.pdbx_strand_id
1 'polypeptide(L)'
;MPNYLRTFLLAVLIIAVFLAVGYWNFERRPEATVDRPIAVAAIQTIDFFVTNSHTLQFQEDGSVRYELRSKQLDHLQHSDQTLLTQPDLLLVRGTEYPWHITGDKGEVAAEGKEIELIDNVRVARTDAKQRPTILQTTRLTYFPDDEIAQTQQPVEIEAANGITHATGMKIYFKDSVMHLHSNVRGQHEVR
;
A
#
# COMPACT_ATOMS: atom_id res chain seq x y z
N MET A 1 22.95 -75.89 -33.68
CA MET A 1 22.21 -74.64 -33.66
C MET A 1 23.19 -73.54 -34.05
N PRO A 2 22.89 -72.66 -35.06
CA PRO A 2 23.85 -71.72 -35.58
C PRO A 2 24.20 -70.66 -34.49
N ASN A 3 25.47 -70.33 -34.35
CA ASN A 3 26.00 -69.46 -33.33
C ASN A 3 25.35 -68.03 -33.33
N TYR A 4 24.80 -67.63 -34.43
CA TYR A 4 24.10 -66.36 -34.60
C TYR A 4 22.83 -66.24 -33.75
N LEU A 5 22.11 -67.34 -33.53
CA LEU A 5 20.91 -67.34 -32.70
C LEU A 5 21.26 -67.07 -31.22
N ARG A 6 22.37 -67.64 -30.75
CA ARG A 6 22.85 -67.44 -29.36
C ARG A 6 23.35 -66.05 -29.15
N THR A 7 24.08 -65.44 -30.11
CA THR A 7 24.54 -64.09 -30.02
C THR A 7 23.38 -63.09 -30.11
N PHE A 8 22.38 -63.34 -30.92
CA PHE A 8 21.16 -62.52 -31.02
C PHE A 8 20.37 -62.54 -29.70
N LEU A 9 20.16 -63.75 -29.10
CA LEU A 9 19.47 -63.90 -27.81
C LEU A 9 20.22 -63.15 -26.67
N LEU A 10 21.55 -63.21 -26.65
CA LEU A 10 22.36 -62.49 -25.67
C LEU A 10 22.25 -60.96 -25.83
N ALA A 11 22.25 -60.45 -27.08
CA ALA A 11 22.07 -59.06 -27.36
C ALA A 11 20.70 -58.53 -26.90
N VAL A 12 19.62 -59.28 -27.16
CA VAL A 12 18.26 -58.95 -26.72
C VAL A 12 18.18 -58.95 -25.20
N LEU A 13 18.80 -59.90 -24.52
CA LEU A 13 18.81 -59.99 -23.07
C LEU A 13 19.55 -58.78 -22.44
N ILE A 14 20.68 -58.36 -23.02
CA ILE A 14 21.45 -57.18 -22.56
C ILE A 14 20.59 -55.93 -22.72
N ILE A 15 19.92 -55.74 -23.86
CA ILE A 15 19.04 -54.58 -24.09
C ILE A 15 17.88 -54.56 -23.09
N ALA A 16 17.25 -55.75 -22.84
CA ALA A 16 16.16 -55.84 -21.84
C ALA A 16 16.63 -55.47 -20.43
N VAL A 17 17.85 -55.88 -20.02
CA VAL A 17 18.43 -55.52 -18.73
C VAL A 17 18.70 -54.01 -18.64
N PHE A 18 19.25 -53.40 -19.72
CA PHE A 18 19.46 -51.96 -19.73
C PHE A 18 18.15 -51.16 -19.65
N LEU A 19 17.09 -51.62 -20.33
CA LEU A 19 15.79 -51.00 -20.26
C LEU A 19 15.16 -51.16 -18.85
N ALA A 20 15.29 -52.33 -18.24
CA ALA A 20 14.79 -52.59 -16.89
C ALA A 20 15.53 -51.71 -15.83
N VAL A 21 16.85 -51.60 -15.93
CA VAL A 21 17.66 -50.77 -15.05
C VAL A 21 17.35 -49.28 -15.29
N GLY A 22 17.20 -48.86 -16.55
CA GLY A 22 16.83 -47.50 -16.91
C GLY A 22 15.46 -47.12 -16.36
N TYR A 23 14.47 -48.02 -16.51
CA TYR A 23 13.12 -47.81 -15.99
C TYR A 23 13.12 -47.72 -14.44
N TRP A 24 13.83 -48.62 -13.77
CA TRP A 24 13.91 -48.63 -12.31
C TRP A 24 14.67 -47.41 -11.75
N ASN A 25 15.65 -46.89 -12.49
CA ASN A 25 16.41 -45.70 -12.11
C ASN A 25 15.57 -44.41 -12.39
N PHE A 26 14.65 -44.47 -13.37
CA PHE A 26 13.73 -43.37 -13.67
C PHE A 26 12.66 -43.25 -12.57
N GLU A 27 12.10 -44.36 -12.07
CA GLU A 27 11.12 -44.32 -10.96
C GLU A 27 11.76 -43.96 -9.61
N ARG A 28 13.07 -44.16 -9.45
CA ARG A 28 13.80 -43.77 -8.24
C ARG A 28 14.44 -42.39 -8.29
N ARG A 29 14.09 -41.57 -9.28
CA ARG A 29 14.43 -40.17 -9.12
C ARG A 29 13.64 -39.66 -7.92
N PRO A 30 14.29 -39.35 -6.75
CA PRO A 30 13.59 -38.59 -5.75
C PRO A 30 13.11 -37.38 -6.49
N GLU A 31 11.80 -37.08 -6.43
CA GLU A 31 11.34 -35.75 -6.74
C GLU A 31 12.32 -34.86 -5.98
N ALA A 32 13.17 -34.15 -6.73
CA ALA A 32 13.89 -33.05 -6.16
C ALA A 32 12.76 -32.19 -5.57
N THR A 33 12.57 -32.29 -4.26
CA THR A 33 11.92 -31.26 -3.51
C THR A 33 12.68 -30.03 -3.95
N VAL A 34 12.12 -29.35 -4.96
CA VAL A 34 12.47 -27.96 -5.19
C VAL A 34 12.20 -27.35 -3.83
N ASP A 35 13.26 -27.20 -3.03
CA ASP A 35 13.26 -26.24 -1.96
C ASP A 35 12.82 -24.96 -2.66
N ARG A 36 11.48 -24.78 -2.69
CA ARG A 36 10.95 -23.46 -2.94
C ARG A 36 11.66 -22.65 -1.86
N PRO A 37 12.53 -21.70 -2.24
CA PRO A 37 13.03 -20.81 -1.24
C PRO A 37 11.77 -20.36 -0.53
N ILE A 38 11.62 -20.75 0.74
CA ILE A 38 10.65 -20.13 1.63
C ILE A 38 10.93 -18.68 1.33
N ALA A 39 9.96 -18.00 0.68
CA ALA A 39 10.05 -16.56 0.52
C ALA A 39 10.21 -16.11 1.97
N VAL A 40 11.45 -15.92 2.38
CA VAL A 40 11.79 -15.27 3.62
C VAL A 40 11.08 -13.95 3.42
N ALA A 41 9.92 -13.81 4.04
CA ALA A 41 9.21 -12.54 4.08
C ALA A 41 10.33 -11.57 4.43
N ALA A 42 10.66 -10.69 3.49
CA ALA A 42 11.85 -9.85 3.60
C ALA A 42 11.75 -9.25 4.99
N ILE A 43 12.67 -9.63 5.87
CA ILE A 43 12.68 -9.14 7.24
C ILE A 43 12.82 -7.65 7.04
N GLN A 44 11.73 -6.92 7.24
CA GLN A 44 11.73 -5.46 7.13
C GLN A 44 12.60 -4.97 8.29
N THR A 45 13.87 -4.73 7.98
CA THR A 45 14.84 -4.28 8.98
C THR A 45 14.60 -2.80 9.19
N ILE A 46 14.16 -2.46 10.41
CA ILE A 46 14.07 -1.08 10.88
C ILE A 46 15.50 -0.66 11.23
N ASP A 47 16.01 0.38 10.61
CA ASP A 47 17.33 0.94 10.89
C ASP A 47 17.29 2.06 11.92
N PHE A 48 16.18 2.81 12.00
CA PHE A 48 15.93 3.72 13.11
C PHE A 48 14.42 3.88 13.38
N PHE A 49 14.11 4.34 14.56
CA PHE A 49 12.75 4.71 14.96
C PHE A 49 12.73 6.00 15.77
N VAL A 50 11.59 6.69 15.72
CA VAL A 50 11.34 7.91 16.51
C VAL A 50 9.99 7.77 17.20
N THR A 51 9.92 8.12 18.48
CA THR A 51 8.67 8.19 19.23
C THR A 51 8.20 9.63 19.37
N ASN A 52 6.88 9.85 19.24
CA ASN A 52 6.27 11.18 19.29
C ASN A 52 6.93 12.14 18.29
N SER A 53 7.03 11.70 17.03
CA SER A 53 7.65 12.49 15.97
C SER A 53 6.83 13.73 15.64
N HIS A 54 7.52 14.82 15.30
CA HIS A 54 6.93 16.04 14.75
C HIS A 54 7.81 16.52 13.60
N THR A 55 7.31 16.36 12.38
CA THR A 55 7.99 16.74 11.13
C THR A 55 7.32 17.96 10.55
N LEU A 56 8.12 18.97 10.17
CA LEU A 56 7.68 20.17 9.47
C LEU A 56 8.27 20.15 8.07
N GLN A 57 7.42 20.20 7.06
CA GLN A 57 7.84 20.39 5.67
C GLN A 57 7.64 21.83 5.26
N PHE A 58 8.69 22.44 4.74
CA PHE A 58 8.67 23.83 4.27
C PHE A 58 8.58 23.90 2.75
N GLN A 59 8.07 25.00 2.26
CA GLN A 59 8.10 25.39 0.85
C GLN A 59 9.38 26.16 0.54
N GLU A 60 9.62 26.45 -0.74
CA GLU A 60 10.76 27.25 -1.18
C GLU A 60 10.78 28.67 -0.61
N ASP A 61 9.60 29.24 -0.34
CA ASP A 61 9.43 30.58 0.27
C ASP A 61 9.62 30.59 1.80
N GLY A 62 9.91 29.41 2.41
CA GLY A 62 10.11 29.25 3.85
C GLY A 62 8.82 29.10 4.65
N SER A 63 7.65 29.15 4.05
CA SER A 63 6.38 28.89 4.73
C SER A 63 6.18 27.37 4.97
N VAL A 64 5.46 27.02 6.04
CA VAL A 64 5.15 25.63 6.33
C VAL A 64 4.15 25.09 5.30
N ARG A 65 4.50 23.99 4.65
CA ARG A 65 3.62 23.26 3.72
C ARG A 65 2.66 22.37 4.49
N TYR A 66 3.21 21.50 5.35
CA TYR A 66 2.44 20.65 6.23
C TYR A 66 3.21 20.32 7.52
N GLU A 67 2.46 19.94 8.54
CA GLU A 67 2.97 19.29 9.75
C GLU A 67 2.54 17.84 9.76
N LEU A 68 3.44 16.93 10.10
CA LEU A 68 3.15 15.51 10.29
C LEU A 68 3.61 15.10 11.68
N ARG A 69 2.68 14.64 12.49
CA ARG A 69 2.94 14.08 13.81
C ARG A 69 2.63 12.59 13.78
N SER A 70 3.37 11.80 14.53
CA SER A 70 3.02 10.40 14.77
C SER A 70 3.47 9.93 16.13
N LYS A 71 2.75 8.96 16.70
CA LYS A 71 3.14 8.34 17.96
C LYS A 71 4.44 7.57 17.82
N GLN A 72 4.64 6.90 16.69
CA GLN A 72 5.86 6.19 16.34
C GLN A 72 6.09 6.30 14.83
N LEU A 73 7.36 6.41 14.47
CA LEU A 73 7.88 6.43 13.13
C LEU A 73 8.98 5.36 13.06
N ASP A 74 8.85 4.39 12.15
CA ASP A 74 9.82 3.32 11.92
C ASP A 74 10.32 3.42 10.47
N HIS A 75 11.62 3.59 10.28
CA HIS A 75 12.21 3.66 8.95
C HIS A 75 12.71 2.28 8.50
N LEU A 76 12.39 1.90 7.26
CA LEU A 76 12.71 0.61 6.67
C LEU A 76 13.94 0.73 5.76
N GLN A 77 15.04 0.13 6.16
CA GLN A 77 16.34 0.22 5.48
C GLN A 77 16.31 -0.18 3.99
N HIS A 78 15.55 -1.23 3.63
CA HIS A 78 15.59 -1.79 2.27
C HIS A 78 14.71 -1.06 1.27
N SER A 79 13.60 -0.50 1.72
CA SER A 79 12.62 0.17 0.85
C SER A 79 12.67 1.69 0.95
N ASP A 80 13.46 2.24 1.87
CA ASP A 80 13.50 3.67 2.20
C ASP A 80 12.10 4.24 2.52
N GLN A 81 11.22 3.36 3.02
CA GLN A 81 9.87 3.71 3.45
C GLN A 81 9.84 3.99 4.93
N THR A 82 8.92 4.84 5.33
CA THR A 82 8.68 5.14 6.74
C THR A 82 7.27 4.72 7.14
N LEU A 83 7.15 3.86 8.15
CA LEU A 83 5.87 3.46 8.73
C LEU A 83 5.51 4.40 9.87
N LEU A 84 4.24 4.79 9.93
CA LEU A 84 3.71 5.71 10.93
C LEU A 84 2.61 5.03 11.75
N THR A 85 2.66 5.22 13.05
CA THR A 85 1.58 4.83 13.98
C THR A 85 0.83 6.07 14.41
N GLN A 86 -0.49 6.08 14.22
CA GLN A 86 -1.38 7.19 14.53
C GLN A 86 -0.88 8.52 13.90
N PRO A 87 -0.75 8.57 12.57
CA PRO A 87 -0.37 9.79 11.87
C PRO A 87 -1.44 10.87 12.02
N ASP A 88 -0.98 12.09 12.17
CA ASP A 88 -1.75 13.31 12.25
C ASP A 88 -1.09 14.34 11.32
N LEU A 89 -1.71 14.59 10.16
CA LEU A 89 -1.20 15.45 9.10
C LEU A 89 -2.05 16.71 9.00
N LEU A 90 -1.42 17.86 9.19
CA LEU A 90 -2.03 19.18 9.07
C LEU A 90 -1.49 19.89 7.84
N LEU A 91 -2.34 20.13 6.84
CA LEU A 91 -2.00 20.87 5.62
C LEU A 91 -2.24 22.37 5.85
N VAL A 92 -1.16 23.12 6.07
CA VAL A 92 -1.20 24.54 6.50
C VAL A 92 -1.18 25.49 5.31
N ARG A 93 -0.62 25.09 4.19
CA ARG A 93 -0.32 25.97 3.06
C ARG A 93 -1.50 26.82 2.61
N GLY A 94 -1.29 28.14 2.59
CA GLY A 94 -2.09 29.13 1.88
C GLY A 94 -3.57 29.22 2.25
N THR A 95 -3.99 28.54 3.32
CA THR A 95 -5.39 28.53 3.76
C THR A 95 -5.50 28.97 5.21
N GLU A 96 -6.42 29.91 5.46
CA GLU A 96 -6.82 30.29 6.83
C GLU A 96 -7.48 29.11 7.57
N TYR A 97 -7.99 28.13 6.82
CA TYR A 97 -8.71 26.96 7.34
C TYR A 97 -7.98 25.69 6.88
N PRO A 98 -7.00 25.19 7.66
CA PRO A 98 -6.19 24.04 7.29
C PRO A 98 -7.01 22.75 7.21
N TRP A 99 -6.55 21.82 6.38
CA TRP A 99 -7.06 20.46 6.33
C TRP A 99 -6.32 19.60 7.34
N HIS A 100 -7.06 18.82 8.09
CA HIS A 100 -6.56 17.92 9.11
C HIS A 100 -6.87 16.47 8.68
N ILE A 101 -5.84 15.64 8.54
CA ILE A 101 -5.96 14.27 8.07
C ILE A 101 -5.34 13.34 9.11
N THR A 102 -6.11 12.37 9.60
CA THR A 102 -5.68 11.40 10.61
C THR A 102 -5.96 9.98 10.13
N GLY A 103 -5.25 9.01 10.69
CA GLY A 103 -5.46 7.59 10.46
C GLY A 103 -4.85 6.74 11.59
N ASP A 104 -5.11 5.45 11.59
CA ASP A 104 -4.50 4.55 12.57
C ASP A 104 -3.05 4.24 12.21
N LYS A 105 -2.76 4.12 10.93
CA LYS A 105 -1.43 3.83 10.37
C LYS A 105 -1.15 4.74 9.18
N GLY A 106 0.12 4.86 8.83
CA GLY A 106 0.55 5.53 7.61
C GLY A 106 1.83 4.94 7.07
N GLU A 107 2.06 5.19 5.79
CA GLU A 107 3.28 4.84 5.09
C GLU A 107 3.74 6.06 4.29
N VAL A 108 4.99 6.45 4.46
CA VAL A 108 5.63 7.51 3.66
C VAL A 108 6.57 6.83 2.70
N ALA A 109 6.35 7.04 1.40
CA ALA A 109 7.25 6.54 0.37
C ALA A 109 8.62 7.23 0.42
N ALA A 110 9.61 6.64 -0.21
CA ALA A 110 10.93 7.22 -0.37
C ALA A 110 10.83 8.68 -0.86
N GLU A 111 11.70 9.55 -0.34
CA GLU A 111 11.73 10.97 -0.63
C GLU A 111 10.45 11.75 -0.24
N GLY A 112 9.49 11.13 0.47
CA GLY A 112 8.27 11.80 0.92
C GLY A 112 7.27 12.14 -0.18
N LYS A 113 7.38 11.53 -1.35
CA LYS A 113 6.53 11.82 -2.52
C LYS A 113 5.07 11.43 -2.34
N GLU A 114 4.83 10.43 -1.51
CA GLU A 114 3.51 9.89 -1.22
C GLU A 114 3.38 9.63 0.28
N ILE A 115 2.26 10.02 0.86
CA ILE A 115 1.89 9.71 2.24
C ILE A 115 0.57 8.97 2.18
N GLU A 116 0.60 7.67 2.44
CA GLU A 116 -0.60 6.85 2.53
C GLU A 116 -1.07 6.76 3.97
N LEU A 117 -2.36 7.03 4.21
CA LEU A 117 -3.03 6.84 5.49
C LEU A 117 -3.95 5.64 5.39
N ILE A 118 -3.93 4.81 6.44
CA ILE A 118 -4.55 3.49 6.44
C ILE A 118 -5.33 3.30 7.73
N ASP A 119 -6.50 2.72 7.59
CA ASP A 119 -7.48 2.41 8.64
C ASP A 119 -8.01 3.66 9.36
N ASN A 120 -9.32 3.76 9.48
CA ASN A 120 -10.03 4.87 10.15
C ASN A 120 -9.58 6.27 9.68
N VAL A 121 -9.35 6.41 8.37
CA VAL A 121 -8.87 7.68 7.81
C VAL A 121 -9.96 8.73 7.88
N ARG A 122 -9.64 9.86 8.49
CA ARG A 122 -10.53 11.01 8.64
C ARG A 122 -9.87 12.26 8.09
N VAL A 123 -10.53 12.91 7.14
CA VAL A 123 -10.14 14.23 6.60
C VAL A 123 -11.16 15.26 7.10
N ALA A 124 -10.70 16.29 7.75
CA ALA A 124 -11.57 17.32 8.33
C ALA A 124 -11.11 18.72 7.96
N ARG A 125 -12.08 19.62 7.77
CA ARG A 125 -11.87 21.03 7.61
C ARG A 125 -13.05 21.80 8.19
N THR A 126 -12.79 22.96 8.79
CA THR A 126 -13.83 23.88 9.22
C THR A 126 -13.74 25.13 8.35
N ASP A 127 -14.85 25.61 7.80
CA ASP A 127 -14.89 26.82 6.97
C ASP A 127 -14.99 28.11 7.80
N ALA A 128 -14.95 29.26 7.12
CA ALA A 128 -15.09 30.59 7.74
C ALA A 128 -16.37 30.78 8.57
N LYS A 129 -17.40 29.99 8.31
CA LYS A 129 -18.67 30.00 9.04
C LYS A 129 -18.72 28.97 10.17
N GLN A 130 -17.57 28.42 10.56
CA GLN A 130 -17.44 27.38 11.57
C GLN A 130 -18.22 26.08 11.23
N ARG A 131 -18.45 25.80 9.96
CA ARG A 131 -19.12 24.60 9.52
C ARG A 131 -18.09 23.53 9.20
N PRO A 132 -18.15 22.38 9.86
CA PRO A 132 -17.23 21.28 9.59
C PRO A 132 -17.61 20.57 8.28
N THR A 133 -16.62 20.09 7.56
CA THR A 133 -16.71 19.05 6.56
C THR A 133 -15.81 17.92 7.00
N ILE A 134 -16.36 16.73 7.14
CA ILE A 134 -15.65 15.54 7.60
C ILE A 134 -15.81 14.48 6.54
N LEU A 135 -14.71 13.89 6.13
CA LEU A 135 -14.67 12.76 5.23
C LEU A 135 -14.06 11.57 5.95
N GLN A 136 -14.65 10.40 5.77
CA GLN A 136 -14.17 9.15 6.33
C GLN A 136 -13.98 8.12 5.22
N THR A 137 -12.87 7.37 5.31
CA THR A 137 -12.52 6.27 4.40
C THR A 137 -11.56 5.30 5.09
N THR A 138 -11.26 4.18 4.45
CA THR A 138 -10.32 3.20 5.01
C THR A 138 -8.88 3.42 4.54
N ARG A 139 -8.67 4.13 3.42
CA ARG A 139 -7.35 4.37 2.84
C ARG A 139 -7.36 5.66 2.03
N LEU A 140 -6.30 6.46 2.14
CA LEU A 140 -6.15 7.73 1.42
C LEU A 140 -4.67 7.97 1.12
N THR A 141 -4.33 8.23 -0.13
CA THR A 141 -2.97 8.62 -0.53
C THR A 141 -2.92 10.13 -0.77
N TYR A 142 -2.04 10.83 -0.07
CA TYR A 142 -1.73 12.24 -0.26
C TYR A 142 -0.41 12.39 -1.03
N PHE A 143 -0.42 13.25 -2.04
CA PHE A 143 0.73 13.62 -2.88
C PHE A 143 1.12 15.06 -2.56
N PRO A 144 2.16 15.28 -1.75
CA PRO A 144 2.53 16.62 -1.29
C PRO A 144 2.87 17.60 -2.42
N ASP A 145 3.57 17.13 -3.46
CA ASP A 145 4.01 18.00 -4.56
C ASP A 145 2.85 18.48 -5.42
N ASP A 146 1.85 17.64 -5.63
CA ASP A 146 0.65 17.96 -6.39
C ASP A 146 -0.45 18.62 -5.55
N GLU A 147 -0.35 18.57 -4.23
CA GLU A 147 -1.37 19.03 -3.27
C GLU A 147 -2.73 18.36 -3.50
N ILE A 148 -2.70 17.05 -3.78
CA ILE A 148 -3.89 16.25 -3.99
C ILE A 148 -3.94 15.08 -3.02
N ALA A 149 -5.15 14.62 -2.71
CA ALA A 149 -5.33 13.30 -2.10
C ALA A 149 -6.34 12.49 -2.91
N GLN A 150 -6.16 11.18 -2.94
CA GLN A 150 -7.06 10.30 -3.67
C GLN A 150 -7.28 8.97 -2.96
N THR A 151 -8.42 8.37 -3.21
CA THR A 151 -8.77 7.02 -2.78
C THR A 151 -9.65 6.33 -3.80
N GLN A 152 -9.60 5.01 -3.85
CA GLN A 152 -10.54 4.15 -4.59
C GLN A 152 -11.55 3.48 -3.64
N GLN A 153 -11.40 3.70 -2.34
CA GLN A 153 -12.24 3.10 -1.31
C GLN A 153 -13.60 3.81 -1.21
N PRO A 154 -14.60 3.19 -0.57
CA PRO A 154 -15.81 3.88 -0.19
C PRO A 154 -15.49 5.10 0.69
N VAL A 155 -16.19 6.19 0.43
CA VAL A 155 -16.08 7.44 1.19
C VAL A 155 -17.43 7.88 1.69
N GLU A 156 -17.45 8.41 2.91
CA GLU A 156 -18.57 9.11 3.52
C GLU A 156 -18.17 10.55 3.81
N ILE A 157 -18.95 11.51 3.34
CA ILE A 157 -18.69 12.93 3.52
C ILE A 157 -19.88 13.53 4.28
N GLU A 158 -19.61 13.97 5.50
CA GLU A 158 -20.53 14.73 6.32
C GLU A 158 -20.23 16.22 6.18
N ALA A 159 -21.22 17.00 5.80
CA ALA A 159 -21.15 18.45 5.71
C ALA A 159 -22.38 19.09 6.35
N ALA A 160 -22.37 20.41 6.53
CA ALA A 160 -23.45 21.15 7.18
C ALA A 160 -24.84 20.92 6.58
N ASN A 161 -24.92 20.49 5.32
CA ASN A 161 -26.17 20.34 4.59
C ASN A 161 -26.59 18.86 4.39
N GLY A 162 -25.84 17.90 4.95
CA GLY A 162 -26.18 16.49 4.82
C GLY A 162 -24.98 15.57 4.63
N ILE A 163 -25.27 14.31 4.30
CA ILE A 163 -24.29 13.25 4.14
C ILE A 163 -24.25 12.79 2.68
N THR A 164 -23.05 12.59 2.16
CA THR A 164 -22.81 12.06 0.82
C THR A 164 -21.93 10.83 0.89
N HIS A 165 -22.35 9.74 0.22
CA HIS A 165 -21.54 8.54 0.04
C HIS A 165 -21.08 8.43 -1.41
N ALA A 166 -19.88 7.92 -1.63
CA ALA A 166 -19.36 7.61 -2.96
C ALA A 166 -18.35 6.46 -2.91
N THR A 167 -17.92 5.99 -4.07
CA THR A 167 -16.81 5.05 -4.22
C THR A 167 -15.73 5.72 -5.05
N GLY A 168 -14.57 5.92 -4.43
CA GLY A 168 -13.46 6.65 -5.01
C GLY A 168 -13.65 8.16 -5.00
N MET A 169 -12.55 8.86 -4.76
CA MET A 169 -12.55 10.32 -4.67
C MET A 169 -11.15 10.88 -4.93
N LYS A 170 -11.11 12.12 -5.43
CA LYS A 170 -9.90 12.93 -5.54
C LYS A 170 -10.16 14.33 -4.97
N ILE A 171 -9.29 14.79 -4.07
CA ILE A 171 -9.34 16.14 -3.48
C ILE A 171 -8.20 16.95 -4.07
N TYR A 172 -8.50 18.19 -4.48
CA TYR A 172 -7.56 19.22 -4.83
C TYR A 172 -7.55 20.25 -3.69
N PHE A 173 -6.54 20.18 -2.83
CA PHE A 173 -6.51 21.02 -1.63
C PHE A 173 -6.35 22.50 -1.94
N LYS A 174 -5.57 22.82 -2.99
CA LYS A 174 -5.36 24.18 -3.47
C LYS A 174 -6.67 24.86 -3.86
N ASP A 175 -7.51 24.14 -4.58
CA ASP A 175 -8.77 24.68 -5.12
C ASP A 175 -9.96 24.41 -4.18
N SER A 176 -9.76 23.63 -3.13
CA SER A 176 -10.82 23.13 -2.23
C SER A 176 -11.95 22.42 -2.98
N VAL A 177 -11.60 21.63 -4.02
CA VAL A 177 -12.52 20.88 -4.88
C VAL A 177 -12.37 19.40 -4.61
N MET A 178 -13.51 18.68 -4.51
CA MET A 178 -13.58 17.24 -4.41
C MET A 178 -14.29 16.67 -5.63
N HIS A 179 -13.67 15.69 -6.30
CA HIS A 179 -14.27 14.91 -7.35
C HIS A 179 -14.61 13.51 -6.83
N LEU A 180 -15.89 13.16 -6.86
CA LEU A 180 -16.37 11.83 -6.49
C LEU A 180 -16.49 10.97 -7.75
N HIS A 181 -15.99 9.73 -7.70
CA HIS A 181 -15.86 8.93 -8.93
C HIS A 181 -17.13 8.17 -9.30
N SER A 182 -17.70 7.40 -8.39
CA SER A 182 -18.86 6.55 -8.70
C SER A 182 -19.76 6.32 -7.50
N ASN A 183 -20.94 5.74 -7.74
CA ASN A 183 -21.94 5.39 -6.74
C ASN A 183 -22.33 6.56 -5.82
N VAL A 184 -22.33 7.77 -6.36
CA VAL A 184 -22.60 8.99 -5.57
C VAL A 184 -24.07 9.03 -5.16
N ARG A 185 -24.30 9.11 -3.84
CA ARG A 185 -25.63 9.26 -3.22
C ARG A 185 -25.55 10.27 -2.10
N GLY A 186 -26.43 11.26 -2.10
CA GLY A 186 -26.48 12.31 -1.09
C GLY A 186 -27.87 12.43 -0.47
N GLN A 187 -27.92 12.68 0.84
CA GLN A 187 -29.11 13.11 1.56
C GLN A 187 -28.87 14.54 2.04
N HIS A 188 -29.71 15.48 1.62
CA HIS A 188 -29.60 16.87 1.97
C HIS A 188 -30.84 17.34 2.73
N GLU A 189 -30.65 18.02 3.84
CA GLU A 189 -31.71 18.71 4.54
C GLU A 189 -31.95 20.09 3.88
N VAL A 190 -33.15 20.30 3.36
CA VAL A 190 -33.57 21.61 2.87
C VAL A 190 -34.05 22.42 4.07
N ARG A 191 -33.35 23.45 4.44
CA ARG A 191 -33.78 24.46 5.41
C ARG A 191 -34.32 25.68 4.70
#